data_9d5cf7b5bc27f14950b3ef1f2d8877bc
#
_entry.id   9d5cf7b5bc27f14950b3ef1f2d8877bc
#
_cell.length_a   1.000
_cell.length_b   1.000
_cell.length_c   1.000
_cell.angle_alpha   90.00
_cell.angle_beta   90.00
_cell.angle_gamma   90.00
#
_symmetry.space_group_name_H-M   'P 1'
#
loop_
_entity.id
_entity.type
_entity.pdbx_description
1 polymer ?
#
loop_
_entity_poly.entity_id
_entity_poly.type
_entity_poly.pdbx_seq_one_letter_code
_entity_poly.pdbx_strand_id
1 'polypeptide(L)'
;NYLFDPTVSLKRFFGDSGGNYAFLIDEAHNLVDRARDMYSAKLQKSAFRSLRQALGKTGDRRLKSALNKVDTAMRELRKNCGEEKCVSQTEPLTEFNRLLAPLISRLEEWLREHLDAPQHGQALELYFELLNYQRTAELYDDHYITMLYPFGYDLTVNQFCRDPSALLDEALKKGKSAALFSATLSPMGYYQAVLGGGDNCLRCQLPSPFAPENLGLFVNDRISTRFQDREQTYDAIAQSILTMVSAKKGNYMAFFPSYSYCKQVYERFCGMCGNEIRPVMQQSGMEEAEREEFLRQFEEDAPQSMAAFCVMGGIFSEGIDLKGNRLIGAVIVGVGLPQIGPEPNAIREYYDEKNGMGFDFAYRFPGMNKVLQAAGRVIRDSTDRGVVLLIDQRFTNPSYRNLFPAHWSHWKRIRGNLELEQDLKNFWEEYM
;
A
#
# COMPACT_ATOMS: atom_id res chain seq x y z
N ASN A 1 8.68 12.84 2.62
CA ASN A 1 8.58 12.96 4.09
C ASN A 1 8.92 14.36 4.59
N TYR A 2 10.07 14.97 4.25
CA TYR A 2 10.54 16.25 4.84
C TYR A 2 9.58 17.45 4.76
N LEU A 3 8.63 17.45 3.85
CA LEU A 3 7.59 18.48 3.76
C LEU A 3 6.35 18.11 4.59
N PHE A 4 5.89 16.86 4.46
CA PHE A 4 4.59 16.43 4.95
C PHE A 4 4.62 15.82 6.35
N ASP A 5 5.69 15.08 6.69
CA ASP A 5 5.77 14.37 7.95
C ASP A 5 6.06 15.34 9.11
N PRO A 6 5.13 15.49 10.05
CA PRO A 6 5.30 16.43 11.16
C PRO A 6 6.44 16.05 12.12
N THR A 7 6.93 14.81 12.08
CA THR A 7 8.02 14.33 12.94
C THR A 7 9.41 14.66 12.38
N VAL A 8 9.56 14.72 11.05
CA VAL A 8 10.84 14.92 10.38
C VAL A 8 10.86 16.16 9.47
N SER A 9 9.82 16.99 9.50
CA SER A 9 9.74 18.18 8.65
C SER A 9 10.92 19.12 8.91
N LEU A 10 11.51 19.65 7.83
CA LEU A 10 12.63 20.58 7.91
C LEU A 10 12.10 21.97 8.28
N LYS A 11 11.79 22.21 9.56
CA LYS A 11 11.27 23.48 10.08
C LYS A 11 12.13 24.70 9.69
N ARG A 12 13.41 24.49 9.47
CA ARG A 12 14.32 25.55 9.00
C ARG A 12 13.94 26.09 7.61
N PHE A 13 13.40 25.23 6.75
CA PHE A 13 13.01 25.59 5.37
C PHE A 13 11.50 25.79 5.27
N PHE A 14 10.72 25.02 5.97
CA PHE A 14 9.25 24.97 5.89
C PHE A 14 8.63 25.43 7.20
N GLY A 15 9.07 26.61 7.71
CA GLY A 15 8.49 27.23 8.88
C GLY A 15 7.07 27.77 8.63
N ASP A 16 6.46 28.35 9.64
CA ASP A 16 5.06 28.82 9.61
C ASP A 16 4.81 29.91 8.57
N SER A 17 5.84 30.65 8.15
CA SER A 17 5.72 31.76 7.19
C SER A 17 5.75 31.32 5.71
N GLY A 18 5.98 30.02 5.43
CA GLY A 18 6.16 29.55 4.07
C GLY A 18 7.40 30.14 3.36
N GLY A 19 7.52 29.91 2.05
CA GLY A 19 8.67 30.44 1.28
C GLY A 19 8.45 30.41 -0.23
N ASN A 20 9.45 30.91 -0.97
CA ASN A 20 9.47 30.91 -2.44
C ASN A 20 9.86 29.53 -3.01
N TYR A 21 9.18 28.48 -2.60
CA TYR A 21 9.43 27.11 -3.05
C TYR A 21 8.41 26.69 -4.09
N ALA A 22 8.87 25.95 -5.10
CA ALA A 22 8.02 25.13 -5.98
C ALA A 22 8.25 23.67 -5.60
N PHE A 23 7.20 22.97 -5.19
CA PHE A 23 7.29 21.56 -4.82
C PHE A 23 7.03 20.69 -6.05
N LEU A 24 7.94 19.75 -6.34
CA LEU A 24 7.77 18.71 -7.34
C LEU A 24 7.69 17.37 -6.59
N ILE A 25 6.53 16.73 -6.65
CA ILE A 25 6.22 15.51 -5.89
C ILE A 25 5.94 14.40 -6.89
N ASP A 26 6.97 13.57 -7.07
CA ASP A 26 6.90 12.39 -7.93
C ASP A 26 6.27 11.22 -7.18
N GLU A 27 5.73 10.25 -7.94
CA GLU A 27 4.99 9.07 -7.45
C GLU A 27 3.92 9.46 -6.42
N ALA A 28 3.20 10.57 -6.72
CA ALA A 28 2.24 11.18 -5.80
C ALA A 28 1.08 10.26 -5.44
N HIS A 29 0.83 9.20 -6.19
CA HIS A 29 -0.15 8.17 -5.85
C HIS A 29 0.16 7.48 -4.51
N ASN A 30 1.44 7.36 -4.15
CA ASN A 30 1.87 6.79 -2.87
C ASN A 30 1.67 7.73 -1.69
N LEU A 31 1.48 9.02 -1.95
CA LEU A 31 1.35 10.01 -0.87
C LEU A 31 0.07 9.81 -0.07
N VAL A 32 -0.98 9.25 -0.66
CA VAL A 32 -2.28 9.03 0.02
C VAL A 32 -2.12 8.13 1.24
N ASP A 33 -1.56 6.92 1.04
CA ASP A 33 -1.39 5.95 2.13
C ASP A 33 -0.28 6.41 3.10
N ARG A 34 0.82 6.95 2.57
CA ARG A 34 1.89 7.54 3.40
C ARG A 34 1.39 8.70 4.27
N ALA A 35 0.49 9.53 3.76
CA ALA A 35 -0.06 10.62 4.55
C ALA A 35 -0.96 10.09 5.67
N ARG A 36 -1.81 9.10 5.39
CA ARG A 36 -2.60 8.43 6.45
C ARG A 36 -1.70 7.90 7.55
N ASP A 37 -0.60 7.24 7.19
CA ASP A 37 0.37 6.73 8.17
C ASP A 37 1.08 7.85 8.95
N MET A 38 1.55 8.90 8.26
CA MET A 38 2.25 10.04 8.88
C MET A 38 1.37 10.84 9.85
N TYR A 39 0.07 10.92 9.56
CA TYR A 39 -0.89 11.66 10.38
C TYR A 39 -1.67 10.77 11.35
N SER A 40 -1.39 9.47 11.40
CA SER A 40 -1.94 8.55 12.39
C SER A 40 -0.93 8.22 13.49
N ALA A 41 -1.41 7.83 14.67
CA ALA A 41 -0.54 7.44 15.77
C ALA A 41 -1.14 6.28 16.57
N LYS A 42 -0.24 5.37 16.98
CA LYS A 42 -0.61 4.15 17.74
C LYS A 42 0.15 4.11 19.05
N LEU A 43 -0.52 3.64 20.10
CA LEU A 43 0.11 3.31 21.38
C LEU A 43 -0.27 1.88 21.77
N GLN A 44 0.73 1.09 22.14
CA GLN A 44 0.55 -0.30 22.54
C GLN A 44 0.73 -0.45 24.04
N LYS A 45 -0.23 -1.06 24.71
CA LYS A 45 -0.22 -1.24 26.19
C LYS A 45 1.00 -2.02 26.68
N SER A 46 1.46 -3.02 25.94
CA SER A 46 2.64 -3.81 26.29
C SER A 46 3.92 -2.96 26.40
N ALA A 47 4.08 -1.87 25.63
CA ALA A 47 5.23 -0.98 25.70
C ALA A 47 5.36 -0.33 27.09
N PHE A 48 4.26 0.17 27.66
CA PHE A 48 4.24 0.76 29.00
C PHE A 48 4.59 -0.26 30.10
N ARG A 49 4.02 -1.46 29.98
CA ARG A 49 4.30 -2.54 30.93
C ARG A 49 5.75 -3.02 30.86
N SER A 50 6.28 -3.17 29.64
CA SER A 50 7.64 -3.63 29.39
C SER A 50 8.67 -2.66 29.96
N LEU A 51 8.53 -1.34 29.67
CA LEU A 51 9.43 -0.33 30.25
C LEU A 51 9.33 -0.30 31.78
N ARG A 52 8.12 -0.35 32.35
CA ARG A 52 7.94 -0.39 33.80
C ARG A 52 8.63 -1.59 34.46
N GLN A 53 8.60 -2.75 33.82
CA GLN A 53 9.28 -3.96 34.28
C GLN A 53 10.81 -3.81 34.17
N ALA A 54 11.32 -3.29 33.06
CA ALA A 54 12.73 -3.06 32.82
C ALA A 54 13.36 -2.08 33.82
N LEU A 55 12.62 -1.05 34.26
CA LEU A 55 13.06 -0.10 35.29
C LEU A 55 13.25 -0.76 36.68
N GLY A 56 12.82 -2.02 36.89
CA GLY A 56 13.05 -2.80 38.08
C GLY A 56 12.58 -2.17 39.40
N LYS A 57 13.03 -2.67 40.56
CA LYS A 57 12.61 -2.16 41.88
C LYS A 57 13.22 -0.80 42.22
N THR A 58 14.42 -0.49 41.72
CA THR A 58 15.24 0.69 42.05
C THR A 58 15.00 1.90 41.14
N GLY A 59 14.22 1.78 40.07
CA GLY A 59 13.95 2.87 39.13
C GLY A 59 13.06 3.97 39.72
N ASP A 60 13.01 5.14 39.02
CA ASP A 60 12.25 6.30 39.44
C ASP A 60 10.78 5.96 39.76
N ARG A 61 10.39 6.23 41.04
CA ARG A 61 9.03 5.96 41.52
C ARG A 61 7.96 6.82 40.82
N ARG A 62 8.31 8.07 40.43
CA ARG A 62 7.38 8.99 39.79
C ARG A 62 7.09 8.54 38.37
N LEU A 63 8.13 8.18 37.61
CA LEU A 63 7.98 7.63 36.26
C LEU A 63 7.17 6.33 36.27
N LYS A 64 7.47 5.41 37.19
CA LYS A 64 6.69 4.16 37.34
C LYS A 64 5.24 4.39 37.70
N SER A 65 4.96 5.37 38.54
CA SER A 65 3.58 5.77 38.88
C SER A 65 2.82 6.28 37.66
N ALA A 66 3.47 7.11 36.84
CA ALA A 66 2.88 7.63 35.60
C ALA A 66 2.62 6.51 34.57
N LEU A 67 3.60 5.61 34.34
CA LEU A 67 3.43 4.43 33.51
C LEU A 67 2.28 3.54 33.98
N ASN A 68 2.15 3.34 35.30
CA ASN A 68 1.08 2.51 35.86
C ASN A 68 -0.31 3.13 35.68
N LYS A 69 -0.43 4.45 35.75
CA LYS A 69 -1.71 5.14 35.48
C LYS A 69 -2.16 4.91 34.06
N VAL A 70 -1.28 5.05 33.07
CA VAL A 70 -1.58 4.82 31.66
C VAL A 70 -1.91 3.33 31.41
N ASP A 71 -1.09 2.38 31.94
CA ASP A 71 -1.37 0.94 31.84
C ASP A 71 -2.74 0.57 32.43
N THR A 72 -3.12 1.22 33.54
CA THR A 72 -4.42 0.99 34.19
C THR A 72 -5.56 1.53 33.32
N ALA A 73 -5.44 2.73 32.76
CA ALA A 73 -6.43 3.29 31.86
C ALA A 73 -6.60 2.42 30.59
N MET A 74 -5.50 1.96 30.00
CA MET A 74 -5.55 1.03 28.86
C MET A 74 -6.17 -0.32 29.22
N ARG A 75 -6.03 -0.77 30.46
CA ARG A 75 -6.69 -2.00 30.95
C ARG A 75 -8.21 -1.82 31.03
N GLU A 76 -8.66 -0.67 31.49
CA GLU A 76 -10.11 -0.37 31.52
C GLU A 76 -10.67 -0.23 30.09
N LEU A 77 -9.97 0.47 29.20
CA LEU A 77 -10.36 0.51 27.78
C LEU A 77 -10.43 -0.89 27.16
N ARG A 78 -9.45 -1.77 27.48
CA ARG A 78 -9.48 -3.16 26.99
C ARG A 78 -10.68 -3.95 27.50
N LYS A 79 -11.07 -3.76 28.76
CA LYS A 79 -12.28 -4.41 29.31
C LYS A 79 -13.55 -3.96 28.59
N ASN A 80 -13.62 -2.67 28.24
CA ASN A 80 -14.79 -2.11 27.54
C ASN A 80 -14.92 -2.61 26.10
N CYS A 81 -13.84 -3.11 25.48
CA CYS A 81 -13.90 -3.72 24.15
C CYS A 81 -14.60 -5.10 24.12
N GLY A 82 -14.78 -5.77 25.26
CA GLY A 82 -15.39 -7.10 25.31
C GLY A 82 -14.60 -8.12 24.46
N GLU A 83 -15.33 -8.86 23.61
CA GLU A 83 -14.79 -9.87 22.68
C GLU A 83 -14.57 -9.33 21.26
N GLU A 84 -14.87 -8.08 21.02
CA GLU A 84 -14.70 -7.44 19.72
C GLU A 84 -13.23 -7.45 19.27
N LYS A 85 -12.99 -7.67 17.97
CA LYS A 85 -11.62 -7.59 17.40
C LYS A 85 -11.13 -6.18 17.19
N CYS A 86 -12.05 -5.24 17.03
CA CYS A 86 -11.80 -3.81 16.92
C CYS A 86 -13.05 -3.06 17.36
N VAL A 87 -12.87 -2.06 18.23
CA VAL A 87 -13.92 -1.11 18.60
C VAL A 87 -13.51 0.25 18.07
N SER A 88 -14.41 0.97 17.40
CA SER A 88 -14.13 2.30 16.85
C SER A 88 -15.11 3.33 17.41
N GLN A 89 -14.64 4.57 17.57
CA GLN A 89 -15.44 5.73 17.97
C GLN A 89 -14.92 7.01 17.30
N THR A 90 -15.82 7.93 16.99
CA THR A 90 -15.49 9.21 16.36
C THR A 90 -14.86 10.20 17.34
N GLU A 91 -15.17 10.09 18.63
CA GLU A 91 -14.66 10.98 19.65
C GLU A 91 -13.23 10.59 20.07
N PRO A 92 -12.37 11.59 20.37
CA PRO A 92 -11.05 11.34 20.92
C PRO A 92 -11.15 10.82 22.36
N LEU A 93 -10.16 10.04 22.79
CA LEU A 93 -10.05 9.54 24.18
C LEU A 93 -9.53 10.64 25.12
N THR A 94 -10.29 11.69 25.34
CA THR A 94 -9.85 12.91 26.07
C THR A 94 -9.28 12.59 27.45
N GLU A 95 -9.95 11.76 28.25
CA GLU A 95 -9.48 11.41 29.60
C GLU A 95 -8.18 10.58 29.57
N PHE A 96 -8.04 9.68 28.60
CA PHE A 96 -6.81 8.95 28.39
C PHE A 96 -5.68 9.89 27.95
N ASN A 97 -5.92 10.78 27.00
CA ASN A 97 -4.94 11.73 26.48
C ASN A 97 -4.39 12.65 27.59
N ARG A 98 -5.20 13.05 28.55
CA ARG A 98 -4.76 13.85 29.74
C ARG A 98 -3.72 13.14 30.59
N LEU A 99 -3.66 11.83 30.59
CA LEU A 99 -2.67 11.05 31.34
C LEU A 99 -1.29 11.05 30.68
N LEU A 100 -1.21 11.36 29.38
CA LEU A 100 0.03 11.25 28.61
C LEU A 100 1.01 12.39 28.88
N ALA A 101 0.53 13.63 29.01
CA ALA A 101 1.40 14.79 29.22
C ALA A 101 2.29 14.67 30.50
N PRO A 102 1.77 14.25 31.68
CA PRO A 102 2.61 14.00 32.85
C PRO A 102 3.62 12.87 32.63
N LEU A 103 3.26 11.84 31.87
CA LEU A 103 4.18 10.74 31.56
C LEU A 103 5.32 11.22 30.65
N ILE A 104 5.00 11.98 29.59
CA ILE A 104 5.98 12.56 28.67
C ILE A 104 7.01 13.40 29.44
N SER A 105 6.55 14.31 30.30
CA SER A 105 7.46 15.12 31.13
C SER A 105 8.37 14.28 32.02
N ARG A 106 7.87 13.19 32.61
CA ARG A 106 8.68 12.31 33.45
C ARG A 106 9.66 11.47 32.65
N LEU A 107 9.28 11.01 31.45
CA LEU A 107 10.19 10.33 30.55
C LEU A 107 11.31 11.25 30.07
N GLU A 108 11.01 12.50 29.75
CA GLU A 108 11.99 13.48 29.34
C GLU A 108 13.01 13.76 30.44
N GLU A 109 12.57 13.99 31.69
CA GLU A 109 13.45 14.13 32.86
C GLU A 109 14.35 12.91 33.02
N TRP A 110 13.76 11.73 33.00
CA TRP A 110 14.49 10.46 33.19
C TRP A 110 15.53 10.22 32.08
N LEU A 111 15.18 10.46 30.80
CA LEU A 111 16.08 10.29 29.67
C LEU A 111 17.31 11.22 29.74
N ARG A 112 17.14 12.46 30.23
CA ARG A 112 18.25 13.41 30.43
C ARG A 112 19.23 12.95 31.55
N GLU A 113 18.70 12.32 32.60
CA GLU A 113 19.48 11.93 33.75
C GLU A 113 20.15 10.56 33.62
N HIS A 114 19.70 9.70 32.67
CA HIS A 114 20.07 8.30 32.57
C HIS A 114 20.52 7.90 31.15
N LEU A 115 21.47 8.66 30.58
CA LEU A 115 21.95 8.45 29.19
C LEU A 115 22.55 7.05 28.98
N ASP A 116 23.25 6.52 29.96
CA ASP A 116 23.94 5.23 29.89
C ASP A 116 23.12 4.05 30.46
N ALA A 117 21.86 4.28 30.81
CA ALA A 117 21.03 3.22 31.35
C ALA A 117 20.66 2.19 30.27
N PRO A 118 20.69 0.87 30.58
CA PRO A 118 20.31 -0.17 29.63
C PRO A 118 18.89 0.01 29.05
N GLN A 119 18.02 0.69 29.78
CA GLN A 119 16.63 0.96 29.41
C GLN A 119 16.45 2.24 28.59
N HIS A 120 17.53 3.02 28.36
CA HIS A 120 17.46 4.32 27.70
C HIS A 120 16.82 4.22 26.30
N GLY A 121 17.26 3.25 25.48
CA GLY A 121 16.71 3.06 24.12
C GLY A 121 15.20 2.78 24.15
N GLN A 122 14.75 1.88 24.99
CA GLN A 122 13.32 1.54 25.13
C GLN A 122 12.49 2.73 25.67
N ALA A 123 13.03 3.50 26.60
CA ALA A 123 12.36 4.70 27.10
C ALA A 123 12.28 5.80 26.03
N LEU A 124 13.30 5.94 25.20
CA LEU A 124 13.36 6.88 24.09
C LEU A 124 12.36 6.54 22.99
N GLU A 125 12.24 5.27 22.66
CA GLU A 125 11.21 4.78 21.72
C GLU A 125 9.81 5.15 22.20
N LEU A 126 9.46 4.77 23.42
CA LEU A 126 8.15 5.10 24.00
C LEU A 126 7.92 6.61 24.10
N TYR A 127 8.96 7.39 24.41
CA TYR A 127 8.88 8.85 24.44
C TYR A 127 8.49 9.44 23.07
N PHE A 128 9.11 8.96 21.97
CA PHE A 128 8.75 9.42 20.62
C PHE A 128 7.37 8.95 20.18
N GLU A 129 6.96 7.73 20.52
CA GLU A 129 5.60 7.25 20.27
C GLU A 129 4.55 8.14 20.96
N LEU A 130 4.80 8.50 22.22
CA LEU A 130 3.93 9.39 23.00
C LEU A 130 3.85 10.79 22.41
N LEU A 131 4.98 11.37 22.01
CA LEU A 131 5.03 12.68 21.35
C LEU A 131 4.25 12.68 20.03
N ASN A 132 4.40 11.61 19.22
CA ASN A 132 3.65 11.47 17.98
C ASN A 132 2.15 11.35 18.25
N TYR A 133 1.77 10.53 19.24
CA TYR A 133 0.37 10.35 19.62
C TYR A 133 -0.26 11.63 20.15
N GLN A 134 0.46 12.40 20.96
CA GLN A 134 0.00 13.70 21.47
C GLN A 134 -0.20 14.70 20.32
N ARG A 135 0.74 14.78 19.39
CA ARG A 135 0.63 15.65 18.22
C ARG A 135 -0.58 15.26 17.35
N THR A 136 -0.80 13.98 17.12
CA THR A 136 -1.98 13.50 16.39
C THR A 136 -3.27 13.85 17.14
N ALA A 137 -3.27 13.79 18.47
CA ALA A 137 -4.42 14.22 19.29
C ALA A 137 -4.72 15.72 19.16
N GLU A 138 -3.73 16.56 18.90
CA GLU A 138 -3.90 18.00 18.64
C GLU A 138 -4.50 18.29 17.26
N LEU A 139 -4.29 17.37 16.29
CA LEU A 139 -4.85 17.44 14.93
C LEU A 139 -6.22 16.78 14.80
N TYR A 140 -6.68 16.12 15.87
CA TYR A 140 -7.87 15.29 15.83
C TYR A 140 -9.14 16.09 15.58
N ASP A 141 -9.80 15.83 14.48
CA ASP A 141 -11.08 16.40 14.05
C ASP A 141 -11.99 15.31 13.44
N ASP A 142 -12.98 15.70 12.63
CA ASP A 142 -13.89 14.79 11.94
C ASP A 142 -13.24 13.92 10.85
N HIS A 143 -11.99 14.23 10.44
CA HIS A 143 -11.21 13.37 9.54
C HIS A 143 -10.58 12.17 10.25
N TYR A 144 -10.65 12.12 11.58
CA TYR A 144 -10.07 11.06 12.40
C TYR A 144 -11.11 10.07 12.93
N ILE A 145 -10.63 8.95 13.40
CA ILE A 145 -11.37 7.96 14.17
C ILE A 145 -10.43 7.29 15.18
N THR A 146 -10.92 7.07 16.39
CA THR A 146 -10.18 6.29 17.39
C THR A 146 -10.55 4.82 17.25
N MET A 147 -9.54 3.97 17.11
CA MET A 147 -9.69 2.53 16.96
C MET A 147 -8.96 1.80 18.08
N LEU A 148 -9.63 0.87 18.73
CA LEU A 148 -9.13 0.03 19.81
C LEU A 148 -8.99 -1.40 19.30
N TYR A 149 -7.78 -1.94 19.30
CA TYR A 149 -7.49 -3.30 18.87
C TYR A 149 -7.09 -4.16 20.08
N PRO A 150 -8.02 -4.89 20.68
CA PRO A 150 -7.71 -5.80 21.77
C PRO A 150 -7.06 -7.09 21.24
N PHE A 151 -5.96 -7.52 21.88
CA PHE A 151 -5.30 -8.77 21.59
C PHE A 151 -4.88 -9.47 22.90
N GLY A 152 -5.60 -10.49 23.30
CA GLY A 152 -5.40 -11.14 24.60
C GLY A 152 -5.55 -10.12 25.74
N TYR A 153 -4.48 -9.93 26.53
CA TYR A 153 -4.42 -8.92 27.60
C TYR A 153 -3.85 -7.58 27.14
N ASP A 154 -3.43 -7.47 25.89
CA ASP A 154 -2.89 -6.26 25.28
C ASP A 154 -3.98 -5.42 24.62
N LEU A 155 -3.66 -4.16 24.33
CA LEU A 155 -4.50 -3.20 23.62
C LEU A 155 -3.62 -2.27 22.81
N THR A 156 -3.97 -2.10 21.53
CA THR A 156 -3.46 -1.00 20.72
C THR A 156 -4.53 0.07 20.60
N VAL A 157 -4.21 1.30 20.95
CA VAL A 157 -5.02 2.49 20.71
C VAL A 157 -4.48 3.19 19.48
N ASN A 158 -5.30 3.39 18.47
CA ASN A 158 -4.93 4.00 17.21
C ASN A 158 -5.80 5.25 16.95
N GLN A 159 -5.20 6.41 16.82
CA GLN A 159 -5.82 7.62 16.24
C GLN A 159 -5.57 7.56 14.75
N PHE A 160 -6.57 7.12 13.98
CA PHE A 160 -6.44 6.86 12.55
C PHE A 160 -6.99 8.02 11.72
N CYS A 161 -6.15 8.58 10.86
CA CYS A 161 -6.52 9.61 9.89
C CYS A 161 -7.21 8.96 8.68
N ARG A 162 -8.52 9.16 8.53
CA ARG A 162 -9.31 8.64 7.40
C ARG A 162 -9.12 9.46 6.13
N ASP A 163 -8.92 10.77 6.29
CA ASP A 163 -8.75 11.73 5.19
C ASP A 163 -7.63 12.73 5.48
N PRO A 164 -6.45 12.58 4.88
CA PRO A 164 -5.32 13.47 5.11
C PRO A 164 -5.35 14.75 4.24
N SER A 165 -6.37 14.96 3.42
CA SER A 165 -6.38 15.98 2.36
C SER A 165 -6.17 17.40 2.89
N ALA A 166 -6.80 17.75 4.01
CA ALA A 166 -6.65 19.08 4.62
C ALA A 166 -5.22 19.34 5.13
N LEU A 167 -4.60 18.34 5.77
CA LEU A 167 -3.23 18.43 6.27
C LEU A 167 -2.19 18.49 5.14
N LEU A 168 -2.43 17.76 4.05
CA LEU A 168 -1.62 17.84 2.86
C LEU A 168 -1.73 19.23 2.21
N ASP A 169 -2.93 19.77 2.10
CA ASP A 169 -3.17 21.12 1.56
C ASP A 169 -2.45 22.20 2.38
N GLU A 170 -2.50 22.11 3.70
CA GLU A 170 -1.76 23.03 4.59
C GLU A 170 -0.24 22.92 4.37
N ALA A 171 0.29 21.72 4.21
CA ALA A 171 1.71 21.51 3.92
C ALA A 171 2.09 22.08 2.56
N LEU A 172 1.27 21.91 1.52
CA LEU A 172 1.50 22.43 0.17
C LEU A 172 1.47 23.97 0.14
N LYS A 173 0.63 24.62 0.94
CA LYS A 173 0.57 26.08 1.07
C LYS A 173 1.84 26.73 1.62
N LYS A 174 2.78 25.96 2.18
CA LYS A 174 4.11 26.44 2.58
C LYS A 174 4.99 26.82 1.38
N GLY A 175 4.64 26.40 0.17
CA GLY A 175 5.28 26.80 -1.08
C GLY A 175 4.40 27.75 -1.90
N LYS A 176 4.98 28.33 -2.94
CA LYS A 176 4.24 29.15 -3.93
C LYS A 176 3.42 28.31 -4.90
N SER A 177 3.90 27.10 -5.21
CA SER A 177 3.26 26.18 -6.13
C SER A 177 3.68 24.75 -5.83
N ALA A 178 2.84 23.82 -6.23
CA ALA A 178 3.16 22.39 -6.16
C ALA A 178 2.69 21.70 -7.44
N ALA A 179 3.49 20.77 -7.94
CA ALA A 179 3.10 19.83 -8.98
C ALA A 179 3.22 18.42 -8.42
N LEU A 180 2.08 17.72 -8.37
CA LEU A 180 2.00 16.32 -7.97
C LEU A 180 1.81 15.51 -9.24
N PHE A 181 2.67 14.55 -9.49
CA PHE A 181 2.62 13.76 -10.71
C PHE A 181 2.94 12.28 -10.48
N SER A 182 2.39 11.44 -11.33
CA SER A 182 2.65 10.01 -11.39
C SER A 182 2.09 9.44 -12.69
N ALA A 183 2.57 8.29 -13.10
CA ALA A 183 2.00 7.54 -14.22
C ALA A 183 0.57 7.00 -13.93
N THR A 184 0.18 6.90 -12.67
CA THR A 184 -1.06 6.22 -12.23
C THR A 184 -1.99 7.09 -11.39
N LEU A 185 -1.99 8.44 -11.56
CA LEU A 185 -2.97 9.33 -10.91
C LEU A 185 -4.36 9.23 -11.57
N SER A 186 -4.92 8.04 -11.59
CA SER A 186 -6.25 7.77 -12.17
C SER A 186 -7.15 7.03 -11.16
N PRO A 187 -8.40 7.48 -10.98
CA PRO A 187 -9.04 8.65 -11.59
C PRO A 187 -8.60 9.98 -10.93
N MET A 188 -8.43 11.01 -11.76
CA MET A 188 -7.93 12.32 -11.30
C MET A 188 -8.79 12.95 -10.20
N GLY A 189 -10.12 12.77 -10.25
CA GLY A 189 -11.02 13.28 -9.21
C GLY A 189 -10.79 12.70 -7.83
N TYR A 190 -10.43 11.42 -7.75
CA TYR A 190 -10.05 10.77 -6.50
C TYR A 190 -8.79 11.39 -5.92
N TYR A 191 -7.73 11.49 -6.73
CA TYR A 191 -6.46 12.04 -6.25
C TYR A 191 -6.57 13.51 -5.88
N GLN A 192 -7.35 14.32 -6.61
CA GLN A 192 -7.63 15.69 -6.21
C GLN A 192 -8.29 15.75 -4.82
N ALA A 193 -9.26 14.88 -4.57
CA ALA A 193 -9.99 14.85 -3.30
C ALA A 193 -9.11 14.46 -2.11
N VAL A 194 -8.14 13.54 -2.30
CA VAL A 194 -7.35 12.98 -1.18
C VAL A 194 -5.96 13.58 -1.01
N LEU A 195 -5.41 14.26 -2.05
CA LEU A 195 -4.08 14.86 -2.00
C LEU A 195 -4.07 16.35 -1.61
N GLY A 196 -5.24 16.95 -1.39
CA GLY A 196 -5.36 18.38 -1.19
C GLY A 196 -5.32 19.15 -2.53
N GLY A 197 -5.34 20.46 -2.49
CA GLY A 197 -5.34 21.33 -3.67
C GLY A 197 -6.70 21.93 -4.00
N GLY A 198 -7.76 21.45 -3.38
CA GLY A 198 -9.10 22.02 -3.47
C GLY A 198 -9.63 22.17 -4.91
N ASP A 199 -10.59 23.07 -5.10
CA ASP A 199 -11.25 23.27 -6.40
C ASP A 199 -10.38 24.03 -7.41
N ASN A 200 -9.35 24.73 -6.95
CA ASN A 200 -8.48 25.57 -7.79
C ASN A 200 -7.27 24.81 -8.39
N CYS A 201 -7.13 23.51 -8.14
CA CYS A 201 -6.02 22.77 -8.71
C CYS A 201 -6.24 22.51 -10.20
N LEU A 202 -5.17 22.68 -11.00
CA LEU A 202 -5.15 22.33 -12.40
C LEU A 202 -4.93 20.82 -12.54
N ARG A 203 -5.70 20.19 -13.42
CA ARG A 203 -5.54 18.78 -13.80
C ARG A 203 -4.95 18.70 -15.18
N CYS A 204 -3.90 17.91 -15.34
CA CYS A 204 -3.29 17.66 -16.62
C CYS A 204 -3.10 16.16 -16.81
N GLN A 205 -3.59 15.62 -17.91
CA GLN A 205 -3.36 14.23 -18.29
C GLN A 205 -2.65 14.22 -19.64
N LEU A 206 -1.45 13.69 -19.64
CA LEU A 206 -0.67 13.52 -20.86
C LEU A 206 -0.94 12.13 -21.45
N PRO A 207 -0.93 11.98 -22.79
CA PRO A 207 -0.98 10.66 -23.42
C PRO A 207 0.26 9.85 -23.07
N SER A 208 0.15 8.51 -23.15
CA SER A 208 1.32 7.64 -23.05
C SER A 208 2.32 7.98 -24.16
N PRO A 209 3.63 8.07 -23.86
CA PRO A 209 4.66 8.24 -24.87
C PRO A 209 4.92 6.97 -25.67
N PHE A 210 4.39 5.83 -25.23
CA PHE A 210 4.59 4.53 -25.85
C PHE A 210 3.48 4.21 -26.83
N ALA A 211 3.84 3.59 -27.96
CA ALA A 211 2.89 3.16 -28.98
C ALA A 211 1.96 2.05 -28.46
N PRO A 212 0.62 2.21 -28.54
CA PRO A 212 -0.32 1.23 -28.02
C PRO A 212 -0.14 -0.18 -28.60
N GLU A 213 0.29 -0.27 -29.86
CA GLU A 213 0.57 -1.53 -30.57
C GLU A 213 1.72 -2.34 -29.96
N ASN A 214 2.58 -1.71 -29.16
CA ASN A 214 3.65 -2.40 -28.46
C ASN A 214 3.14 -3.21 -27.25
N LEU A 215 1.90 -2.98 -26.81
CA LEU A 215 1.29 -3.67 -25.68
C LEU A 215 0.15 -4.57 -26.13
N GLY A 216 0.32 -5.89 -26.08
CA GLY A 216 -0.79 -6.85 -26.16
C GLY A 216 -1.55 -6.86 -24.84
N LEU A 217 -2.78 -6.36 -24.81
CA LEU A 217 -3.59 -6.29 -23.58
C LEU A 217 -4.81 -7.17 -23.66
N PHE A 218 -4.85 -8.18 -22.80
CA PHE A 218 -5.88 -9.22 -22.79
C PHE A 218 -6.62 -9.26 -21.46
N VAL A 219 -7.93 -9.50 -21.49
CA VAL A 219 -8.81 -9.58 -20.32
C VAL A 219 -9.54 -10.92 -20.34
N ASN A 220 -9.22 -11.80 -19.39
CA ASN A 220 -9.96 -13.04 -19.16
C ASN A 220 -10.99 -12.79 -18.03
N ASP A 221 -12.23 -12.55 -18.40
CA ASP A 221 -13.33 -12.32 -17.46
C ASP A 221 -14.15 -13.58 -17.16
N ARG A 222 -13.72 -14.75 -17.60
CA ARG A 222 -14.38 -16.03 -17.34
C ARG A 222 -13.95 -16.64 -16.00
N ILE A 223 -12.86 -16.15 -15.42
CA ILE A 223 -12.31 -16.66 -14.17
C ILE A 223 -12.63 -15.68 -13.06
N SER A 224 -13.32 -16.14 -12.01
CA SER A 224 -13.54 -15.38 -10.80
C SER A 224 -12.33 -15.49 -9.87
N THR A 225 -11.86 -14.34 -9.35
CA THR A 225 -10.81 -14.29 -8.32
C THR A 225 -11.36 -13.91 -6.93
N ARG A 226 -12.69 -13.91 -6.77
CA ARG A 226 -13.34 -13.66 -5.47
C ARG A 226 -12.95 -14.73 -4.47
N PHE A 227 -12.80 -14.35 -3.21
CA PHE A 227 -12.31 -15.24 -2.17
C PHE A 227 -13.04 -16.59 -2.12
N GLN A 228 -14.35 -16.58 -2.23
CA GLN A 228 -15.19 -17.79 -2.20
C GLN A 228 -15.01 -18.72 -3.42
N ASP A 229 -14.50 -18.20 -4.54
CA ASP A 229 -14.40 -18.96 -5.81
C ASP A 229 -12.98 -19.44 -6.08
N ARG A 230 -11.98 -19.03 -5.27
CA ARG A 230 -10.55 -19.21 -5.55
C ARG A 230 -10.13 -20.66 -5.70
N GLU A 231 -10.59 -21.54 -4.81
CA GLU A 231 -10.22 -22.97 -4.83
C GLU A 231 -10.61 -23.64 -6.13
N GLN A 232 -11.72 -23.22 -6.73
CA GLN A 232 -12.22 -23.76 -7.99
C GLN A 232 -11.52 -23.18 -9.22
N THR A 233 -10.75 -22.10 -9.06
CA THR A 233 -10.16 -21.35 -10.18
C THR A 233 -8.64 -21.41 -10.24
N TYR A 234 -7.96 -22.01 -9.24
CA TYR A 234 -6.50 -22.09 -9.21
C TYR A 234 -5.91 -22.74 -10.47
N ASP A 235 -6.46 -23.86 -10.91
CA ASP A 235 -5.98 -24.59 -12.09
C ASP A 235 -6.21 -23.79 -13.38
N ALA A 236 -7.36 -23.13 -13.51
CA ALA A 236 -7.68 -22.29 -14.66
C ALA A 236 -6.75 -21.08 -14.77
N ILE A 237 -6.39 -20.47 -13.62
CA ILE A 237 -5.42 -19.37 -13.57
C ILE A 237 -4.03 -19.86 -13.93
N ALA A 238 -3.56 -20.97 -13.33
CA ALA A 238 -2.27 -21.57 -13.63
C ALA A 238 -2.16 -21.92 -15.12
N GLN A 239 -3.22 -22.49 -15.72
CA GLN A 239 -3.26 -22.80 -17.14
C GLN A 239 -3.21 -21.55 -18.04
N SER A 240 -3.88 -20.45 -17.65
CA SER A 240 -3.81 -19.19 -18.39
C SER A 240 -2.41 -18.55 -18.32
N ILE A 241 -1.74 -18.63 -17.16
CA ILE A 241 -0.34 -18.21 -17.01
C ILE A 241 0.56 -19.08 -17.89
N LEU A 242 0.38 -20.39 -17.88
CA LEU A 242 1.16 -21.33 -18.70
C LEU A 242 1.01 -21.02 -20.19
N THR A 243 -0.23 -20.80 -20.67
CA THR A 243 -0.52 -20.43 -22.06
C THR A 243 0.24 -19.17 -22.45
N MET A 244 0.25 -18.14 -21.59
CA MET A 244 0.95 -16.90 -21.88
C MET A 244 2.47 -17.07 -21.91
N VAL A 245 3.05 -17.78 -20.94
CA VAL A 245 4.51 -17.98 -20.82
C VAL A 245 5.04 -18.90 -21.94
N SER A 246 4.22 -19.81 -22.45
CA SER A 246 4.57 -20.72 -23.56
C SER A 246 4.49 -20.04 -24.94
N ALA A 247 3.80 -18.90 -25.07
CA ALA A 247 3.59 -18.24 -26.36
C ALA A 247 4.88 -17.60 -26.92
N LYS A 248 5.78 -17.15 -26.07
CA LYS A 248 7.10 -16.61 -26.45
C LYS A 248 8.09 -16.84 -25.33
N LYS A 249 9.31 -17.26 -25.69
CA LYS A 249 10.41 -17.37 -24.74
C LYS A 249 10.77 -16.00 -24.15
N GLY A 250 10.85 -15.92 -22.81
CA GLY A 250 11.20 -14.71 -22.08
C GLY A 250 10.79 -14.74 -20.61
N ASN A 251 10.87 -13.60 -19.95
CA ASN A 251 10.54 -13.49 -18.52
C ASN A 251 9.16 -12.87 -18.32
N TYR A 252 8.43 -13.45 -17.40
CA TYR A 252 7.05 -13.06 -17.06
C TYR A 252 6.88 -12.91 -15.56
N MET A 253 6.02 -11.96 -15.14
CA MET A 253 5.60 -11.81 -13.76
C MET A 253 4.10 -12.06 -13.63
N ALA A 254 3.70 -12.88 -12.66
CA ALA A 254 2.30 -13.08 -12.27
C ALA A 254 2.05 -12.46 -10.90
N PHE A 255 1.18 -11.46 -10.84
CA PHE A 255 0.88 -10.68 -9.63
C PHE A 255 -0.42 -11.12 -8.98
N PHE A 256 -0.37 -11.36 -7.68
CA PHE A 256 -1.48 -11.85 -6.87
C PHE A 256 -1.81 -10.90 -5.71
N PRO A 257 -3.06 -10.88 -5.19
CA PRO A 257 -3.43 -10.01 -4.07
C PRO A 257 -2.90 -10.47 -2.70
N SER A 258 -2.34 -11.68 -2.58
CA SER A 258 -1.78 -12.18 -1.32
C SER A 258 -0.80 -13.35 -1.55
N TYR A 259 0.13 -13.54 -0.60
CA TYR A 259 1.09 -14.64 -0.62
C TYR A 259 0.42 -16.03 -0.61
N SER A 260 -0.65 -16.21 0.17
CA SER A 260 -1.38 -17.47 0.22
C SER A 260 -1.99 -17.84 -1.13
N TYR A 261 -2.64 -16.88 -1.80
CA TYR A 261 -3.21 -17.09 -3.12
C TYR A 261 -2.13 -17.35 -4.18
N CYS A 262 -1.07 -16.56 -4.15
CA CYS A 262 0.10 -16.72 -5.00
C CYS A 262 0.67 -18.14 -4.90
N LYS A 263 0.88 -18.64 -3.68
CA LYS A 263 1.41 -19.98 -3.39
C LYS A 263 0.54 -21.09 -3.95
N GLN A 264 -0.79 -21.01 -3.77
CA GLN A 264 -1.72 -22.05 -4.28
C GLN A 264 -1.66 -22.15 -5.80
N VAL A 265 -1.64 -21.03 -6.52
CA VAL A 265 -1.55 -21.06 -7.99
C VAL A 265 -0.15 -21.46 -8.45
N TYR A 266 0.90 -21.03 -7.74
CA TYR A 266 2.28 -21.43 -8.02
C TYR A 266 2.46 -22.96 -7.94
N GLU A 267 1.95 -23.61 -6.90
CA GLU A 267 2.00 -25.08 -6.74
C GLU A 267 1.29 -25.81 -7.89
N ARG A 268 0.13 -25.30 -8.34
CA ARG A 268 -0.58 -25.84 -9.52
C ARG A 268 0.23 -25.64 -10.79
N PHE A 269 0.80 -24.44 -10.98
CA PHE A 269 1.63 -24.12 -12.13
C PHE A 269 2.86 -25.02 -12.21
N CYS A 270 3.57 -25.25 -11.12
CA CYS A 270 4.71 -26.17 -11.07
C CYS A 270 4.35 -27.60 -11.45
N GLY A 271 3.13 -28.05 -11.16
CA GLY A 271 2.63 -29.37 -11.57
C GLY A 271 2.28 -29.47 -13.07
N MET A 272 2.11 -28.32 -13.75
CA MET A 272 1.71 -28.25 -15.16
C MET A 272 2.86 -27.86 -16.09
N CYS A 273 3.80 -27.02 -15.62
CA CYS A 273 4.89 -26.52 -16.46
C CYS A 273 5.94 -27.62 -16.71
N GLY A 274 6.44 -27.68 -17.96
CA GLY A 274 7.56 -28.53 -18.32
C GLY A 274 8.91 -27.95 -17.95
N ASN A 275 9.98 -28.64 -18.29
CA ASN A 275 11.36 -28.22 -17.99
C ASN A 275 11.83 -26.97 -18.78
N GLU A 276 11.04 -26.49 -19.73
CA GLU A 276 11.33 -25.31 -20.54
C GLU A 276 10.99 -23.99 -19.84
N ILE A 277 10.25 -24.07 -18.72
CA ILE A 277 9.83 -22.90 -17.94
C ILE A 277 10.36 -23.07 -16.52
N ARG A 278 11.04 -22.03 -16.02
CA ARG A 278 11.54 -21.95 -14.66
C ARG A 278 10.55 -21.15 -13.80
N PRO A 279 9.77 -21.79 -12.92
CA PRO A 279 8.91 -21.09 -11.97
C PRO A 279 9.74 -20.58 -10.79
N VAL A 280 9.53 -19.33 -10.39
CA VAL A 280 10.11 -18.73 -9.17
C VAL A 280 9.02 -18.00 -8.40
N MET A 281 9.12 -17.93 -7.07
CA MET A 281 8.11 -17.28 -6.25
C MET A 281 8.76 -16.35 -5.23
N GLN A 282 8.21 -15.13 -5.11
CA GLN A 282 8.57 -14.16 -4.10
C GLN A 282 8.32 -14.73 -2.70
N GLN A 283 9.32 -14.65 -1.82
CA GLN A 283 9.17 -15.00 -0.41
C GLN A 283 8.68 -13.81 0.42
N SER A 284 7.97 -14.11 1.52
CA SER A 284 7.57 -13.07 2.48
C SER A 284 8.77 -12.64 3.31
N GLY A 285 8.91 -11.33 3.56
CA GLY A 285 9.96 -10.81 4.44
C GLY A 285 11.36 -10.78 3.82
N MET A 286 11.49 -10.83 2.48
CA MET A 286 12.78 -10.72 1.80
C MET A 286 13.53 -9.46 2.19
N GLU A 287 14.80 -9.61 2.56
CA GLU A 287 15.72 -8.49 2.78
C GLU A 287 16.19 -7.90 1.44
N GLU A 288 16.84 -6.73 1.48
CA GLU A 288 17.27 -6.03 0.26
C GLU A 288 18.19 -6.88 -0.64
N ALA A 289 19.13 -7.59 -0.04
CA ALA A 289 20.03 -8.48 -0.79
C ALA A 289 19.29 -9.63 -1.50
N GLU A 290 18.27 -10.20 -0.85
CA GLU A 290 17.43 -11.26 -1.45
C GLU A 290 16.56 -10.72 -2.59
N ARG A 291 16.10 -9.47 -2.48
CA ARG A 291 15.36 -8.77 -3.54
C ARG A 291 16.22 -8.55 -4.78
N GLU A 292 17.44 -8.05 -4.58
CA GLU A 292 18.39 -7.87 -5.67
C GLU A 292 18.71 -9.20 -6.36
N GLU A 293 18.92 -10.26 -5.59
CA GLU A 293 19.18 -11.59 -6.14
C GLU A 293 17.99 -12.14 -6.94
N PHE A 294 16.77 -11.90 -6.46
CA PHE A 294 15.56 -12.25 -7.19
C PHE A 294 15.48 -11.51 -8.53
N LEU A 295 15.82 -10.20 -8.56
CA LEU A 295 15.80 -9.38 -9.78
C LEU A 295 16.94 -9.70 -10.75
N ARG A 296 18.11 -10.18 -10.27
CA ARG A 296 19.21 -10.63 -11.12
C ARG A 296 18.83 -11.85 -11.98
N GLN A 297 17.84 -12.61 -11.57
CA GLN A 297 17.35 -13.76 -12.34
C GLN A 297 16.63 -13.38 -13.65
N PHE A 298 16.24 -12.09 -13.81
CA PHE A 298 15.61 -11.58 -15.03
C PHE A 298 16.67 -11.19 -16.06
N GLU A 299 17.22 -12.21 -16.73
CA GLU A 299 18.20 -12.07 -17.80
C GLU A 299 17.50 -11.93 -19.15
N GLU A 300 18.06 -11.13 -20.08
CA GLU A 300 17.44 -10.90 -21.40
C GLU A 300 17.43 -12.15 -22.28
N ASP A 301 18.52 -12.89 -22.26
CA ASP A 301 18.74 -14.06 -23.12
C ASP A 301 18.77 -15.38 -22.31
N ALA A 302 17.93 -15.49 -21.30
CA ALA A 302 17.87 -16.69 -20.48
C ALA A 302 17.64 -17.96 -21.33
N PRO A 303 18.25 -19.11 -20.98
CA PRO A 303 18.14 -20.35 -21.76
C PRO A 303 16.70 -20.89 -21.81
N GLN A 304 15.90 -20.59 -20.81
CA GLN A 304 14.49 -21.01 -20.68
C GLN A 304 13.61 -19.83 -20.26
N SER A 305 12.31 -19.92 -20.50
CA SER A 305 11.35 -18.93 -20.00
C SER A 305 11.31 -18.93 -18.46
N MET A 306 11.09 -17.76 -17.86
CA MET A 306 10.88 -17.64 -16.41
C MET A 306 9.48 -17.13 -16.11
N ALA A 307 8.80 -17.76 -15.16
CA ALA A 307 7.53 -17.33 -14.60
C ALA A 307 7.71 -16.96 -13.12
N ALA A 308 7.76 -15.67 -12.82
CA ALA A 308 7.92 -15.16 -11.47
C ALA A 308 6.56 -14.83 -10.83
N PHE A 309 6.27 -15.43 -9.69
CA PHE A 309 5.03 -15.27 -8.96
C PHE A 309 5.24 -14.27 -7.82
N CYS A 310 4.54 -13.13 -7.87
CA CYS A 310 4.75 -11.98 -6.98
C CYS A 310 3.43 -11.50 -6.37
N VAL A 311 3.52 -10.66 -5.33
CA VAL A 311 2.35 -10.05 -4.69
C VAL A 311 2.19 -8.60 -5.15
N MET A 312 0.95 -8.19 -5.51
CA MET A 312 0.62 -6.81 -5.87
C MET A 312 0.80 -5.85 -4.71
N GLY A 313 1.24 -4.63 -5.00
CA GLY A 313 1.50 -3.61 -3.97
C GLY A 313 2.71 -3.92 -3.09
N GLY A 314 3.48 -4.96 -3.44
CA GLY A 314 4.74 -5.29 -2.81
C GLY A 314 5.92 -4.68 -3.57
N ILE A 315 7.11 -4.98 -3.07
CA ILE A 315 8.40 -4.46 -3.55
C ILE A 315 8.69 -4.69 -5.05
N PHE A 316 8.05 -5.69 -5.68
CA PHE A 316 8.22 -6.00 -7.11
C PHE A 316 7.14 -5.36 -8.00
N SER A 317 6.11 -4.77 -7.43
CA SER A 317 5.14 -3.95 -8.19
C SER A 317 5.53 -2.46 -8.24
N GLU A 318 6.51 -2.04 -7.43
CA GLU A 318 7.03 -0.67 -7.39
C GLU A 318 8.56 -0.68 -7.41
N GLY A 319 9.17 0.37 -7.98
CA GLY A 319 10.61 0.62 -7.86
C GLY A 319 11.56 -0.32 -8.61
N ILE A 320 11.06 -1.27 -9.44
CA ILE A 320 11.91 -2.12 -10.28
C ILE A 320 11.97 -1.59 -11.71
N ASP A 321 13.13 -1.69 -12.35
CA ASP A 321 13.38 -1.27 -13.72
C ASP A 321 13.94 -2.45 -14.54
N LEU A 322 13.03 -3.20 -15.15
CA LEU A 322 13.34 -4.34 -16.01
C LEU A 322 13.05 -3.93 -17.47
N LYS A 323 13.99 -3.23 -18.10
CA LYS A 323 13.89 -2.77 -19.49
C LYS A 323 14.15 -3.89 -20.50
N GLY A 324 13.67 -3.68 -21.71
CA GLY A 324 13.90 -4.57 -22.85
C GLY A 324 13.31 -5.98 -22.61
N ASN A 325 14.02 -6.97 -23.04
CA ASN A 325 13.59 -8.37 -22.93
C ASN A 325 13.69 -8.94 -21.49
N ARG A 326 14.11 -8.14 -20.51
CA ARG A 326 14.16 -8.58 -19.11
C ARG A 326 12.79 -8.85 -18.51
N LEU A 327 11.72 -8.21 -19.05
CA LEU A 327 10.33 -8.51 -18.68
C LEU A 327 9.42 -8.27 -19.90
N ILE A 328 8.93 -9.32 -20.50
CA ILE A 328 8.09 -9.23 -21.71
C ILE A 328 6.61 -9.49 -21.43
N GLY A 329 6.23 -9.83 -20.20
CA GLY A 329 4.81 -10.03 -19.91
C GLY A 329 4.47 -9.99 -18.43
N ALA A 330 3.24 -9.56 -18.15
CA ALA A 330 2.66 -9.56 -16.82
C ALA A 330 1.26 -10.18 -16.80
N VAL A 331 1.00 -11.04 -15.82
CA VAL A 331 -0.34 -11.57 -15.52
C VAL A 331 -0.80 -10.95 -14.21
N ILE A 332 -2.00 -10.35 -14.20
CA ILE A 332 -2.55 -9.72 -13.02
C ILE A 332 -3.82 -10.46 -12.60
N VAL A 333 -3.74 -11.13 -11.46
CA VAL A 333 -4.80 -11.97 -10.94
C VAL A 333 -5.62 -11.17 -9.91
N GLY A 334 -6.83 -10.80 -10.31
CA GLY A 334 -7.73 -9.99 -9.50
C GLY A 334 -7.53 -8.49 -9.65
N VAL A 335 -8.44 -7.73 -9.04
CA VAL A 335 -8.53 -6.28 -9.16
C VAL A 335 -7.79 -5.52 -8.03
N GLY A 336 -6.83 -6.14 -7.40
CA GLY A 336 -5.91 -5.53 -6.45
C GLY A 336 -6.52 -4.97 -5.15
N LEU A 337 -7.78 -5.29 -4.83
CA LEU A 337 -8.46 -4.71 -3.65
C LEU A 337 -7.63 -4.89 -2.38
N PRO A 338 -7.49 -3.84 -1.56
CA PRO A 338 -6.96 -3.96 -0.21
C PRO A 338 -7.67 -5.05 0.60
N GLN A 339 -6.99 -5.61 1.56
CA GLN A 339 -7.60 -6.57 2.48
C GLN A 339 -8.73 -5.90 3.28
N ILE A 340 -9.87 -6.59 3.41
CA ILE A 340 -10.96 -6.10 4.25
C ILE A 340 -10.46 -6.03 5.70
N GLY A 341 -10.66 -4.89 6.33
CA GLY A 341 -10.21 -4.65 7.70
C GLY A 341 -10.81 -3.39 8.29
N PRO A 342 -10.58 -3.13 9.59
CA PRO A 342 -11.16 -1.98 10.27
C PRO A 342 -10.76 -0.64 9.65
N GLU A 343 -9.49 -0.44 9.30
CA GLU A 343 -9.00 0.83 8.72
C GLU A 343 -9.60 1.10 7.33
N PRO A 344 -9.58 0.18 6.33
CA PRO A 344 -10.29 0.39 5.08
C PRO A 344 -11.80 0.58 5.23
N ASN A 345 -12.44 -0.11 6.19
CA ASN A 345 -13.87 0.09 6.46
C ASN A 345 -14.15 1.49 7.02
N ALA A 346 -13.31 2.00 7.92
CA ALA A 346 -13.43 3.36 8.43
C ALA A 346 -13.26 4.43 7.33
N ILE A 347 -12.36 4.21 6.36
CA ILE A 347 -12.25 5.05 5.16
C ILE A 347 -13.52 4.97 4.34
N ARG A 348 -14.04 3.75 4.12
CA ARG A 348 -15.26 3.53 3.37
C ARG A 348 -16.45 4.26 3.99
N GLU A 349 -16.68 4.09 5.28
CA GLU A 349 -17.78 4.74 6.01
C GLU A 349 -17.70 6.26 5.89
N TYR A 350 -16.51 6.84 6.10
CA TYR A 350 -16.28 8.27 5.98
C TYR A 350 -16.63 8.81 4.59
N TYR A 351 -16.18 8.16 3.50
CA TYR A 351 -16.47 8.61 2.15
C TYR A 351 -17.87 8.21 1.66
N ASP A 352 -18.51 7.20 2.23
CA ASP A 352 -19.94 6.93 1.99
C ASP A 352 -20.80 8.09 2.53
N GLU A 353 -20.49 8.60 3.72
CA GLU A 353 -21.16 9.77 4.30
C GLU A 353 -20.84 11.07 3.53
N LYS A 354 -19.58 11.28 3.16
CA LYS A 354 -19.10 12.51 2.53
C LYS A 354 -19.60 12.69 1.09
N ASN A 355 -19.62 11.62 0.30
CA ASN A 355 -19.89 11.71 -1.14
C ASN A 355 -20.54 10.48 -1.78
N GLY A 356 -20.92 9.46 -0.98
CA GLY A 356 -21.52 8.22 -1.49
C GLY A 356 -20.56 7.27 -2.25
N MET A 357 -19.25 7.49 -2.17
CA MET A 357 -18.24 6.75 -2.93
C MET A 357 -17.28 5.96 -2.02
N GLY A 358 -17.71 5.56 -0.84
CA GLY A 358 -16.84 4.93 0.15
C GLY A 358 -16.13 3.67 -0.35
N PHE A 359 -16.85 2.78 -1.06
CA PHE A 359 -16.21 1.59 -1.63
C PHE A 359 -15.14 1.95 -2.67
N ASP A 360 -15.37 2.99 -3.46
CA ASP A 360 -14.43 3.45 -4.47
C ASP A 360 -13.14 3.98 -3.84
N PHE A 361 -13.27 4.82 -2.83
CA PHE A 361 -12.13 5.46 -2.15
C PHE A 361 -11.32 4.48 -1.29
N ALA A 362 -11.99 3.53 -0.62
CA ALA A 362 -11.32 2.58 0.26
C ALA A 362 -10.75 1.36 -0.45
N TYR A 363 -11.36 0.93 -1.57
CA TYR A 363 -11.07 -0.36 -2.18
C TYR A 363 -10.78 -0.29 -3.67
N ARG A 364 -11.72 0.26 -4.49
CA ARG A 364 -11.64 0.15 -5.95
C ARG A 364 -10.50 0.97 -6.52
N PHE A 365 -10.38 2.24 -6.17
CA PHE A 365 -9.32 3.11 -6.71
C PHE A 365 -7.93 2.68 -6.25
N PRO A 366 -7.68 2.41 -4.95
CA PRO A 366 -6.40 1.86 -4.51
C PRO A 366 -6.07 0.51 -5.16
N GLY A 367 -7.08 -0.35 -5.33
CA GLY A 367 -6.91 -1.64 -6.00
C GLY A 367 -6.50 -1.49 -7.45
N MET A 368 -7.22 -0.67 -8.22
CA MET A 368 -6.90 -0.44 -9.63
C MET A 368 -5.55 0.25 -9.83
N ASN A 369 -5.15 1.11 -8.89
CA ASN A 369 -3.81 1.70 -8.93
C ASN A 369 -2.72 0.62 -8.89
N LYS A 370 -2.84 -0.38 -8.01
CA LYS A 370 -1.92 -1.52 -7.96
C LYS A 370 -1.90 -2.34 -9.26
N VAL A 371 -3.07 -2.52 -9.90
CA VAL A 371 -3.18 -3.17 -11.21
C VAL A 371 -2.43 -2.39 -12.27
N LEU A 372 -2.63 -1.08 -12.34
CA LEU A 372 -1.97 -0.19 -13.30
C LEU A 372 -0.45 -0.16 -13.11
N GLN A 373 0.02 -0.11 -11.86
CA GLN A 373 1.45 -0.17 -11.53
C GLN A 373 2.09 -1.49 -11.98
N ALA A 374 1.44 -2.61 -11.67
CA ALA A 374 1.94 -3.94 -12.05
C ALA A 374 1.98 -4.12 -13.58
N ALA A 375 0.94 -3.66 -14.29
CA ALA A 375 0.91 -3.69 -15.76
C ALA A 375 1.94 -2.75 -16.39
N GLY A 376 2.17 -1.58 -15.79
CA GLY A 376 3.13 -0.59 -16.26
C GLY A 376 4.60 -1.03 -16.17
N ARG A 377 4.89 -2.23 -15.64
CA ARG A 377 6.25 -2.81 -15.63
C ARG A 377 6.70 -3.35 -16.97
N VAL A 378 5.75 -3.68 -17.85
CA VAL A 378 6.03 -4.37 -19.12
C VAL A 378 6.59 -3.44 -20.20
N ILE A 379 6.09 -2.21 -20.29
CA ILE A 379 6.56 -1.21 -21.26
C ILE A 379 7.24 -0.06 -20.48
N ARG A 380 8.56 0.09 -20.65
CA ARG A 380 9.40 1.06 -19.95
C ARG A 380 10.14 2.00 -20.91
N ASP A 381 10.29 1.55 -22.16
CA ASP A 381 10.94 2.29 -23.22
C ASP A 381 10.09 2.26 -24.50
N SER A 382 10.36 3.15 -25.45
CA SER A 382 9.65 3.23 -26.73
C SER A 382 9.85 2.00 -27.61
N THR A 383 10.91 1.24 -27.37
CA THR A 383 11.24 0.00 -28.09
C THR A 383 10.75 -1.27 -27.39
N ASP A 384 10.31 -1.15 -26.14
CA ASP A 384 9.79 -2.29 -25.38
C ASP A 384 8.50 -2.79 -26.03
N ARG A 385 8.38 -4.12 -26.03
CA ARG A 385 7.19 -4.81 -26.52
C ARG A 385 6.83 -5.95 -25.57
N GLY A 386 5.54 -6.04 -25.24
CA GLY A 386 5.13 -7.06 -24.29
C GLY A 386 3.63 -7.23 -24.14
N VAL A 387 3.24 -8.15 -23.29
CA VAL A 387 1.85 -8.58 -23.14
C VAL A 387 1.40 -8.47 -21.68
N VAL A 388 0.15 -8.06 -21.48
CA VAL A 388 -0.50 -8.02 -20.17
C VAL A 388 -1.79 -8.82 -20.22
N LEU A 389 -1.96 -9.75 -19.28
CA LEU A 389 -3.18 -10.52 -19.09
C LEU A 389 -3.83 -10.17 -17.76
N LEU A 390 -5.02 -9.60 -17.82
CA LEU A 390 -5.85 -9.30 -16.66
C LEU A 390 -6.84 -10.44 -16.44
N ILE A 391 -6.83 -11.07 -15.26
CA ILE A 391 -7.70 -12.20 -14.92
C ILE A 391 -8.64 -11.80 -13.80
N ASP A 392 -9.86 -11.45 -14.11
CA ASP A 392 -11.01 -11.33 -13.21
C ASP A 392 -12.26 -10.89 -13.97
N GLN A 393 -13.41 -11.44 -13.61
CA GLN A 393 -14.70 -11.08 -14.22
C GLN A 393 -15.09 -9.59 -14.03
N ARG A 394 -14.53 -8.90 -13.04
CA ARG A 394 -14.81 -7.48 -12.75
C ARG A 394 -14.19 -6.51 -13.73
N PHE A 395 -13.11 -6.88 -14.45
CA PHE A 395 -12.46 -5.98 -15.41
C PHE A 395 -13.33 -5.55 -16.56
N THR A 396 -14.33 -6.35 -16.96
CA THR A 396 -15.31 -5.97 -17.97
C THR A 396 -16.52 -5.21 -17.44
N ASN A 397 -16.67 -5.10 -16.11
CA ASN A 397 -17.69 -4.28 -15.49
C ASN A 397 -17.38 -2.79 -15.72
N PRO A 398 -18.35 -1.96 -16.13
CA PRO A 398 -18.13 -0.52 -16.37
C PRO A 398 -17.44 0.21 -15.23
N SER A 399 -17.73 -0.13 -13.97
CA SER A 399 -17.12 0.50 -12.80
C SER A 399 -15.61 0.28 -12.68
N TYR A 400 -15.06 -0.77 -13.27
CA TYR A 400 -13.63 -1.05 -13.35
C TYR A 400 -13.05 -0.67 -14.69
N ARG A 401 -13.74 -1.00 -15.79
CA ARG A 401 -13.30 -0.69 -17.14
C ARG A 401 -13.08 0.81 -17.35
N ASN A 402 -13.93 1.65 -16.79
CA ASN A 402 -13.80 3.11 -16.88
C ASN A 402 -12.55 3.67 -16.15
N LEU A 403 -11.85 2.84 -15.38
CA LEU A 403 -10.58 3.18 -14.73
C LEU A 403 -9.36 2.79 -15.59
N PHE A 404 -9.58 2.13 -16.74
CA PHE A 404 -8.51 1.85 -17.68
C PHE A 404 -7.97 3.16 -18.27
N PRO A 405 -6.66 3.34 -18.36
CA PRO A 405 -6.07 4.52 -18.99
C PRO A 405 -6.42 4.54 -20.50
N ALA A 406 -6.45 5.72 -21.09
CA ALA A 406 -6.87 5.90 -22.49
C ALA A 406 -6.06 5.06 -23.49
N HIS A 407 -4.76 4.86 -23.23
CA HIS A 407 -3.89 4.03 -24.07
C HIS A 407 -4.16 2.53 -23.98
N TRP A 408 -5.08 2.08 -23.08
CA TRP A 408 -5.56 0.70 -23.02
C TRP A 408 -6.83 0.47 -23.86
N SER A 409 -7.25 1.42 -24.70
CA SER A 409 -8.48 1.32 -25.52
C SER A 409 -8.53 0.10 -26.45
N HIS A 410 -7.39 -0.47 -26.82
CA HIS A 410 -7.21 -1.63 -27.69
C HIS A 410 -7.29 -3.00 -26.98
N TRP A 411 -7.63 -3.05 -25.67
CA TRP A 411 -7.72 -4.31 -24.94
C TRP A 411 -8.67 -5.31 -25.61
N LYS A 412 -8.30 -6.60 -25.56
CA LYS A 412 -9.10 -7.69 -26.12
C LYS A 412 -9.67 -8.56 -25.01
N ARG A 413 -10.94 -8.92 -25.13
CA ARG A 413 -11.59 -9.89 -24.25
C ARG A 413 -11.27 -11.31 -24.71
N ILE A 414 -10.82 -12.15 -23.76
CA ILE A 414 -10.49 -13.56 -24.00
C ILE A 414 -11.53 -14.46 -23.35
N ARG A 415 -12.04 -15.43 -24.09
CA ARG A 415 -13.07 -16.38 -23.65
C ARG A 415 -12.51 -17.73 -23.18
N GLY A 416 -11.22 -17.99 -23.41
CA GLY A 416 -10.54 -19.21 -23.04
C GLY A 416 -9.09 -19.27 -23.51
N ASN A 417 -8.34 -20.30 -23.09
CA ASN A 417 -6.91 -20.39 -23.35
C ASN A 417 -6.58 -20.58 -24.85
N LEU A 418 -7.44 -21.23 -25.64
CA LEU A 418 -7.22 -21.38 -27.09
C LEU A 418 -7.26 -20.02 -27.81
N GLU A 419 -8.21 -19.14 -27.43
CA GLU A 419 -8.30 -17.79 -27.98
C GLU A 419 -7.10 -16.94 -27.53
N LEU A 420 -6.71 -17.07 -26.25
CA LEU A 420 -5.51 -16.40 -25.73
C LEU A 420 -4.25 -16.82 -26.49
N GLU A 421 -4.05 -18.10 -26.71
CA GLU A 421 -2.90 -18.64 -27.45
C GLU A 421 -2.83 -18.06 -28.87
N GLN A 422 -3.97 -18.06 -29.59
CA GLN A 422 -4.04 -17.52 -30.95
C GLN A 422 -3.75 -16.02 -30.99
N ASP A 423 -4.32 -15.26 -30.06
CA ASP A 423 -4.11 -13.80 -30.00
C ASP A 423 -2.68 -13.43 -29.59
N LEU A 424 -2.07 -14.19 -28.68
CA LEU A 424 -0.66 -14.04 -28.32
C LEU A 424 0.26 -14.34 -29.51
N LYS A 425 -0.04 -15.40 -30.26
CA LYS A 425 0.70 -15.77 -31.46
C LYS A 425 0.64 -14.67 -32.49
N ASN A 426 -0.58 -14.18 -32.81
CA ASN A 426 -0.77 -13.07 -33.74
C ASN A 426 0.02 -11.83 -33.28
N PHE A 427 -0.05 -11.45 -32.01
CA PHE A 427 0.67 -10.31 -31.47
C PHE A 427 2.20 -10.42 -31.64
N TRP A 428 2.75 -11.61 -31.43
CA TRP A 428 4.21 -11.81 -31.54
C TRP A 428 4.68 -11.98 -32.99
N GLU A 429 3.83 -12.53 -33.89
CA GLU A 429 4.16 -12.74 -35.29
C GLU A 429 4.01 -11.46 -36.16
N GLU A 430 3.14 -10.54 -35.79
CA GLU A 430 2.83 -9.32 -36.57
C GLU A 430 4.05 -8.41 -36.81
N TYR A 431 5.19 -8.69 -36.17
CA TYR A 431 6.41 -7.86 -36.23
C TYR A 431 7.72 -8.69 -36.28
N MET A 432 7.65 -9.98 -36.61
CA MET A 432 8.83 -10.74 -37.06
C MET A 432 9.03 -10.54 -38.55
#